data_ac66db9626c9be05f6991e3dbb1a0cd6
#
_entry.id   ac66db9626c9be05f6991e3dbb1a0cd6
#
_cell.length_a   1.000
_cell.length_b   1.000
_cell.length_c   1.000
_cell.angle_alpha   90.00
_cell.angle_beta   90.00
_cell.angle_gamma   90.00
#
_symmetry.space_group_name_H-M   'P 1'
#
loop_
_entity.id
_entity.type
_entity.pdbx_description
1 polymer ?
#
loop_
_entity_poly.entity_id
_entity_poly.type
_entity_poly.pdbx_seq_one_letter_code
_entity_poly.pdbx_strand_id
1 'polypeptide(L)'
;LWYLQEVENVRKDVAVVNLSLLNTPWYIKQWKKARPDETKFINLSDNQVDAITSRLQRWEEKKVQVPVKNDPKNKEGYIEWNLKPTFAGQALRVQDIMILRIIKDAGWKVPIYFAVTVSQSNRIGLDSYLDMQGLTFQLKSHKTEPVDQDMMYKNLMTKIGPDDWSTGFTMVDFNSPDEKIYTNWSREYQPGYMFRNLGNDKIYYNDQVIRLLQNYRSAYMQLAVTYYMDYQQ
;
A
#
# COMPACT_ATOMS: atom_id res chain seq x y z
N LEU A 1 -3.61 10.53 -3.57
CA LEU A 1 -2.47 9.89 -4.26
C LEU A 1 -2.58 10.03 -5.78
N TRP A 2 -3.72 9.77 -6.41
CA TRP A 2 -3.89 9.91 -7.87
C TRP A 2 -3.58 11.31 -8.38
N TYR A 3 -4.01 12.36 -7.67
CA TYR A 3 -3.67 13.74 -8.02
C TYR A 3 -2.13 13.93 -8.14
N LEU A 4 -1.38 13.44 -7.16
CA LEU A 4 0.08 13.51 -7.18
C LEU A 4 0.67 12.76 -8.38
N GLN A 5 0.09 11.61 -8.75
CA GLN A 5 0.60 10.80 -9.86
C GLN A 5 0.22 11.37 -11.22
N GLU A 6 -1.05 11.77 -11.39
CA GLU A 6 -1.58 12.13 -12.71
C GLU A 6 -1.36 13.62 -13.04
N VAL A 7 -1.35 14.49 -12.03
CA VAL A 7 -1.18 15.93 -12.23
C VAL A 7 0.26 16.37 -11.96
N GLU A 8 0.84 15.90 -10.86
CA GLU A 8 2.18 16.32 -10.43
C GLU A 8 3.29 15.34 -10.84
N ASN A 9 2.99 14.30 -11.58
CA ASN A 9 3.93 13.26 -12.05
C ASN A 9 4.74 12.55 -10.94
N VAL A 10 4.27 12.59 -9.68
CA VAL A 10 4.97 12.04 -8.53
C VAL A 10 4.84 10.53 -8.49
N ARG A 11 5.97 9.81 -8.44
CA ARG A 11 6.04 8.35 -8.26
C ARG A 11 5.09 7.56 -9.17
N LYS A 12 5.12 7.83 -10.48
CA LYS A 12 4.37 7.03 -11.48
C LYS A 12 4.81 5.56 -11.55
N ASP A 13 5.97 5.24 -10.99
CA ASP A 13 6.47 3.89 -10.82
C ASP A 13 5.66 3.07 -9.78
N VAL A 14 4.92 3.74 -8.90
CA VAL A 14 4.09 3.08 -7.88
C VAL A 14 2.68 2.81 -8.39
N ALA A 15 2.23 1.57 -8.27
CA ALA A 15 0.86 1.19 -8.61
C ALA A 15 -0.09 1.47 -7.44
N VAL A 16 -0.89 2.54 -7.51
CA VAL A 16 -1.91 2.85 -6.51
C VAL A 16 -3.22 2.18 -6.88
N VAL A 17 -3.72 1.31 -6.00
CA VAL A 17 -4.94 0.52 -6.20
C VAL A 17 -6.01 0.92 -5.20
N ASN A 18 -7.21 1.24 -5.66
CA ASN A 18 -8.37 1.46 -4.81
C ASN A 18 -9.15 0.15 -4.64
N LEU A 19 -9.17 -0.39 -3.40
CA LEU A 19 -9.82 -1.68 -3.12
C LEU A 19 -11.31 -1.68 -3.43
N SER A 20 -12.03 -0.62 -3.08
CA SER A 20 -13.47 -0.54 -3.35
C SER A 20 -13.78 -0.61 -4.84
N LEU A 21 -12.97 0.07 -5.66
CA LEU A 21 -13.12 0.07 -7.11
C LEU A 21 -12.72 -1.26 -7.75
N LEU A 22 -11.86 -2.06 -7.09
CA LEU A 22 -11.55 -3.43 -7.56
C LEU A 22 -12.76 -4.38 -7.55
N ASN A 23 -13.92 -3.97 -7.01
CA ASN A 23 -15.16 -4.72 -7.17
C ASN A 23 -15.84 -4.45 -8.51
N THR A 24 -15.33 -3.54 -9.34
CA THR A 24 -15.95 -3.14 -10.60
C THR A 24 -15.13 -3.57 -11.81
N PRO A 25 -15.77 -4.16 -12.85
CA PRO A 25 -15.04 -4.68 -14.02
C PRO A 25 -14.33 -3.57 -14.80
N TRP A 26 -14.94 -2.38 -14.91
CA TRP A 26 -14.34 -1.27 -15.65
C TRP A 26 -13.02 -0.81 -15.03
N TYR A 27 -12.94 -0.72 -13.69
CA TYR A 27 -11.73 -0.30 -13.00
C TYR A 27 -10.60 -1.32 -13.16
N ILE A 28 -10.91 -2.61 -12.99
CA ILE A 28 -9.93 -3.69 -13.17
C ILE A 28 -9.38 -3.66 -14.61
N LYS A 29 -10.24 -3.53 -15.61
CA LYS A 29 -9.84 -3.45 -17.01
C LYS A 29 -9.01 -2.20 -17.32
N GLN A 30 -9.41 -1.04 -16.79
CA GLN A 30 -8.66 0.20 -16.92
C GLN A 30 -7.30 0.10 -16.27
N TRP A 31 -7.25 -0.38 -15.05
CA TRP A 31 -6.01 -0.51 -14.28
C TRP A 31 -4.99 -1.43 -14.97
N LYS A 32 -5.43 -2.55 -15.54
CA LYS A 32 -4.60 -3.44 -16.36
C LYS A 32 -3.97 -2.73 -17.57
N LYS A 33 -4.74 -1.87 -18.25
CA LYS A 33 -4.29 -1.16 -19.46
C LYS A 33 -3.38 0.02 -19.14
N ALA A 34 -3.62 0.70 -18.03
CA ALA A 34 -2.87 1.89 -17.63
C ALA A 34 -1.44 1.59 -17.14
N ARG A 35 -1.05 0.32 -17.01
CA ARG A 35 0.23 -0.08 -16.46
C ARG A 35 1.17 -0.62 -17.53
N PRO A 36 2.46 -0.25 -17.50
CA PRO A 36 3.49 -0.89 -18.31
C PRO A 36 3.55 -2.40 -18.04
N ASP A 37 4.01 -3.18 -19.00
CA ASP A 37 4.08 -4.65 -18.87
C ASP A 37 4.88 -5.12 -17.66
N GLU A 38 5.88 -4.37 -17.25
CA GLU A 38 6.73 -4.65 -16.08
C GLU A 38 5.99 -4.57 -14.74
N THR A 39 4.84 -3.88 -14.70
CA THR A 39 4.04 -3.66 -13.48
C THR A 39 2.64 -4.24 -13.60
N LYS A 40 2.40 -5.14 -14.55
CA LYS A 40 1.12 -5.87 -14.66
C LYS A 40 1.02 -6.94 -13.60
N PHE A 41 0.23 -6.67 -12.55
CA PHE A 41 -0.01 -7.60 -11.45
C PHE A 41 -1.37 -8.31 -11.52
N ILE A 42 -2.11 -8.17 -12.62
CA ILE A 42 -3.35 -8.89 -12.88
C ILE A 42 -3.26 -9.48 -14.30
N ASN A 43 -2.88 -10.74 -14.37
CA ASN A 43 -2.82 -11.47 -15.64
C ASN A 43 -4.16 -12.20 -15.89
N LEU A 44 -5.20 -11.41 -16.19
CA LEU A 44 -6.53 -11.89 -16.54
C LEU A 44 -6.97 -11.29 -17.87
N SER A 45 -7.62 -12.07 -18.72
CA SER A 45 -8.33 -11.53 -19.89
C SER A 45 -9.56 -10.72 -19.46
N ASP A 46 -10.07 -9.85 -20.32
CA ASP A 46 -11.27 -9.06 -20.03
C ASP A 46 -12.49 -9.97 -19.79
N ASN A 47 -12.61 -11.08 -20.53
CA ASN A 47 -13.66 -12.08 -20.32
C ASN A 47 -13.56 -12.76 -18.96
N GLN A 48 -12.34 -13.02 -18.47
CA GLN A 48 -12.14 -13.56 -17.11
C GLN A 48 -12.53 -12.55 -16.04
N VAL A 49 -12.22 -11.27 -16.24
CA VAL A 49 -12.66 -10.18 -15.35
C VAL A 49 -14.19 -10.14 -15.30
N ASP A 50 -14.85 -10.16 -16.45
CA ASP A 50 -16.33 -10.16 -16.53
C ASP A 50 -16.92 -11.39 -15.84
N ALA A 51 -16.34 -12.56 -16.05
CA ALA A 51 -16.80 -13.80 -15.40
C ALA A 51 -16.66 -13.76 -13.87
N ILE A 52 -15.59 -13.17 -13.34
CA ILE A 52 -15.37 -13.02 -11.90
C ILE A 52 -16.34 -11.99 -11.31
N THR A 53 -16.57 -10.88 -12.00
CA THR A 53 -17.37 -9.77 -11.46
C THR A 53 -18.88 -9.98 -11.63
N SER A 54 -19.33 -10.83 -12.56
CA SER A 54 -20.75 -11.10 -12.82
C SER A 54 -21.37 -12.20 -11.95
N ARG A 55 -20.57 -12.93 -11.19
CA ARG A 55 -21.04 -14.08 -10.41
C ARG A 55 -20.59 -13.99 -8.96
N LEU A 56 -21.44 -14.51 -8.06
CA LEU A 56 -21.05 -14.70 -6.67
C LEU A 56 -19.94 -15.76 -6.60
N GLN A 57 -18.80 -15.39 -6.05
CA GLN A 57 -17.65 -16.28 -5.89
C GLN A 57 -17.79 -17.05 -4.57
N ARG A 58 -18.53 -18.15 -4.57
CA ARG A 58 -18.73 -19.00 -3.39
C ARG A 58 -17.39 -19.45 -2.82
N TRP A 59 -17.27 -19.38 -1.51
CA TRP A 59 -16.05 -19.69 -0.80
C TRP A 59 -16.36 -20.26 0.57
N GLU A 60 -15.72 -21.35 0.90
CA GLU A 60 -15.66 -21.90 2.26
C GLU A 60 -14.31 -21.57 2.87
N GLU A 61 -14.24 -21.45 4.20
CA GLU A 61 -12.98 -21.20 4.89
C GLU A 61 -11.99 -22.31 4.57
N LYS A 62 -10.85 -21.91 4.03
CA LYS A 62 -9.76 -22.83 3.74
C LYS A 62 -8.40 -22.14 3.75
N LYS A 63 -7.36 -22.94 3.87
CA LYS A 63 -6.00 -22.50 3.72
C LYS A 63 -5.70 -22.10 2.27
N VAL A 64 -5.11 -20.94 2.13
CA VAL A 64 -4.60 -20.41 0.85
C VAL A 64 -3.08 -20.36 0.94
N GLN A 65 -2.42 -20.78 -0.13
CA GLN A 65 -0.97 -20.76 -0.24
C GLN A 65 -0.54 -19.88 -1.42
N VAL A 66 0.49 -19.08 -1.19
CA VAL A 66 1.19 -18.34 -2.25
C VAL A 66 2.65 -18.74 -2.25
N PRO A 67 3.17 -19.28 -3.37
CA PRO A 67 4.57 -19.70 -3.44
C PRO A 67 5.53 -18.53 -3.23
N VAL A 68 6.60 -18.79 -2.48
CA VAL A 68 7.73 -17.88 -2.28
C VAL A 68 8.96 -18.53 -2.89
N LYS A 69 9.70 -17.75 -3.68
CA LYS A 69 10.96 -18.19 -4.27
C LYS A 69 12.08 -17.29 -3.79
N ASN A 70 13.22 -17.91 -3.45
CA ASN A 70 14.48 -17.20 -3.15
C ASN A 70 14.42 -16.25 -1.94
N ASP A 71 13.62 -16.56 -0.92
CA ASP A 71 13.68 -15.85 0.36
C ASP A 71 14.34 -16.74 1.42
N PRO A 72 15.55 -16.39 1.91
CA PRO A 72 16.22 -17.17 2.95
C PRO A 72 15.48 -17.23 4.29
N LYS A 73 14.58 -16.27 4.54
CA LYS A 73 13.73 -16.24 5.75
C LYS A 73 12.50 -17.13 5.64
N ASN A 74 12.13 -17.56 4.42
CA ASN A 74 11.01 -18.48 4.18
C ASN A 74 11.53 -19.86 3.78
N LYS A 75 11.70 -20.74 4.76
CA LYS A 75 12.17 -22.11 4.54
C LYS A 75 11.09 -23.04 3.94
N GLU A 76 9.81 -22.66 4.04
CA GLU A 76 8.68 -23.46 3.61
C GLU A 76 8.44 -23.34 2.08
N GLY A 77 8.94 -22.27 1.47
CA GLY A 77 8.74 -22.01 0.04
C GLY A 77 7.35 -21.45 -0.31
N TYR A 78 6.55 -21.09 0.68
CA TYR A 78 5.24 -20.46 0.52
C TYR A 78 4.83 -19.68 1.78
N ILE A 79 3.88 -18.76 1.63
CA ILE A 79 3.09 -18.23 2.74
C ILE A 79 1.73 -18.92 2.76
N GLU A 80 1.21 -19.21 3.95
CA GLU A 80 -0.08 -19.89 4.15
C GLU A 80 -0.91 -19.19 5.21
N TRP A 81 -2.19 -18.97 4.93
CA TRP A 81 -3.14 -18.45 5.91
C TRP A 81 -4.56 -18.96 5.65
N ASN A 82 -5.41 -18.90 6.67
CA ASN A 82 -6.83 -19.22 6.52
C ASN A 82 -7.57 -18.03 5.90
N LEU A 83 -8.19 -18.24 4.75
CA LEU A 83 -9.04 -17.26 4.11
C LEU A 83 -10.50 -17.61 4.36
N LYS A 84 -11.16 -16.75 5.13
CA LYS A 84 -12.58 -16.83 5.44
C LYS A 84 -13.43 -16.16 4.36
N PRO A 85 -14.71 -16.57 4.21
CA PRO A 85 -15.65 -15.80 3.40
C PRO A 85 -15.72 -14.34 3.87
N THR A 86 -15.69 -13.41 2.94
CA THR A 86 -15.69 -11.96 3.20
C THR A 86 -17.00 -11.29 2.82
N PHE A 87 -17.90 -12.04 2.15
CA PHE A 87 -19.21 -11.58 1.74
C PHE A 87 -20.30 -12.56 2.21
N ALA A 88 -21.23 -12.06 3.02
CA ALA A 88 -22.41 -12.81 3.53
C ALA A 88 -22.08 -14.19 4.13
N GLY A 89 -20.85 -14.40 4.63
CA GLY A 89 -20.43 -15.69 5.23
C GLY A 89 -20.27 -16.86 4.26
N GLN A 90 -20.42 -16.65 2.95
CA GLN A 90 -20.46 -17.75 1.97
C GLN A 90 -19.67 -17.49 0.67
N ALA A 91 -19.08 -16.29 0.52
CA ALA A 91 -18.40 -15.92 -0.71
C ALA A 91 -17.24 -14.96 -0.44
N LEU A 92 -16.38 -14.76 -1.45
CA LEU A 92 -15.38 -13.67 -1.47
C LEU A 92 -15.92 -12.49 -2.27
N ARG A 93 -15.59 -11.29 -1.82
CA ARG A 93 -15.74 -10.08 -2.64
C ARG A 93 -14.76 -10.12 -3.82
N VAL A 94 -15.11 -9.49 -4.90
CA VAL A 94 -14.24 -9.41 -6.08
C VAL A 94 -12.88 -8.76 -5.73
N GLN A 95 -12.88 -7.71 -4.94
CA GLN A 95 -11.65 -7.06 -4.46
C GLN A 95 -10.69 -8.04 -3.78
N ASP A 96 -11.21 -8.99 -3.00
CA ASP A 96 -10.37 -9.95 -2.26
C ASP A 96 -9.72 -10.97 -3.20
N ILE A 97 -10.46 -11.39 -4.23
CA ILE A 97 -9.93 -12.22 -5.32
C ILE A 97 -8.84 -11.46 -6.09
N MET A 98 -9.06 -10.16 -6.32
CA MET A 98 -8.06 -9.32 -7.00
C MET A 98 -6.81 -9.14 -6.15
N ILE A 99 -6.91 -8.99 -4.82
CA ILE A 99 -5.75 -8.97 -3.92
C ILE A 99 -4.94 -10.26 -4.06
N LEU A 100 -5.60 -11.43 -3.97
CA LEU A 100 -4.93 -12.72 -4.16
C LEU A 100 -4.23 -12.80 -5.53
N ARG A 101 -4.88 -12.29 -6.55
CA ARG A 101 -4.34 -12.28 -7.91
C ARG A 101 -3.12 -11.37 -8.03
N ILE A 102 -3.18 -10.17 -7.48
CA ILE A 102 -2.06 -9.22 -7.44
C ILE A 102 -0.86 -9.85 -6.74
N ILE A 103 -1.05 -10.44 -5.55
CA ILE A 103 0.03 -11.09 -4.80
C ILE A 103 0.66 -12.22 -5.61
N LYS A 104 -0.17 -13.09 -6.19
CA LYS A 104 0.30 -14.22 -6.99
C LYS A 104 1.05 -13.77 -8.25
N ASP A 105 0.48 -12.82 -8.99
CA ASP A 105 1.02 -12.38 -10.28
C ASP A 105 2.26 -11.49 -10.10
N ALA A 106 2.35 -10.73 -9.02
CA ALA A 106 3.56 -9.99 -8.63
C ALA A 106 4.73 -10.92 -8.31
N GLY A 107 4.46 -12.09 -7.74
CA GLY A 107 5.46 -13.15 -7.53
C GLY A 107 6.68 -12.68 -6.74
N TRP A 108 6.48 -11.78 -5.78
CA TRP A 108 7.52 -11.19 -4.91
C TRP A 108 8.59 -10.37 -5.66
N LYS A 109 8.35 -10.01 -6.91
CA LYS A 109 9.29 -9.18 -7.71
C LYS A 109 9.29 -7.72 -7.29
N VAL A 110 8.19 -7.28 -6.70
CA VAL A 110 7.98 -5.91 -6.23
C VAL A 110 7.34 -5.94 -4.85
N PRO A 111 7.60 -4.95 -3.99
CA PRO A 111 6.95 -4.86 -2.70
C PRO A 111 5.47 -4.50 -2.84
N ILE A 112 4.64 -5.08 -1.99
CA ILE A 112 3.20 -4.81 -1.89
C ILE A 112 2.92 -4.19 -0.53
N TYR A 113 2.16 -3.10 -0.52
CA TYR A 113 1.80 -2.37 0.68
C TYR A 113 0.29 -2.20 0.81
N PHE A 114 -0.21 -2.27 2.02
CA PHE A 114 -1.55 -1.83 2.40
C PHE A 114 -1.45 -0.51 3.15
N ALA A 115 -2.23 0.49 2.76
CA ALA A 115 -2.31 1.73 3.54
C ALA A 115 -2.92 1.48 4.92
N VAL A 116 -2.54 2.23 5.96
CA VAL A 116 -3.11 2.10 7.32
C VAL A 116 -4.62 2.34 7.35
N THR A 117 -5.16 3.04 6.36
CA THR A 117 -6.60 3.24 6.18
C THR A 117 -7.35 2.00 5.69
N VAL A 118 -6.65 0.95 5.28
CA VAL A 118 -7.25 -0.34 4.92
C VAL A 118 -7.56 -1.11 6.20
N SER A 119 -8.86 -1.34 6.46
CA SER A 119 -9.29 -2.08 7.65
C SER A 119 -8.74 -3.51 7.66
N GLN A 120 -8.57 -4.08 8.84
CA GLN A 120 -8.08 -5.44 9.02
C GLN A 120 -8.90 -6.47 8.22
N SER A 121 -10.23 -6.32 8.20
CA SER A 121 -11.12 -7.20 7.42
C SER A 121 -10.88 -7.17 5.91
N ASN A 122 -10.25 -6.10 5.41
CA ASN A 122 -9.89 -5.95 4.00
C ASN A 122 -8.47 -6.43 3.67
N ARG A 123 -7.70 -6.89 4.68
CA ARG A 123 -6.37 -7.48 4.48
C ARG A 123 -6.42 -8.99 4.30
N ILE A 124 -7.62 -9.56 4.19
CA ILE A 124 -7.90 -10.97 3.87
C ILE A 124 -7.17 -12.01 4.74
N GLY A 125 -6.89 -11.67 6.01
CA GLY A 125 -6.22 -12.57 6.96
C GLY A 125 -4.69 -12.62 6.84
N LEU A 126 -4.08 -11.68 6.13
CA LEU A 126 -2.62 -11.61 5.92
C LEU A 126 -1.85 -11.01 7.11
N ASP A 127 -2.51 -10.68 8.22
CA ASP A 127 -1.93 -9.90 9.32
C ASP A 127 -0.60 -10.46 9.86
N SER A 128 -0.42 -11.79 9.89
CA SER A 128 0.84 -12.43 10.31
C SER A 128 2.01 -12.23 9.34
N TYR A 129 1.75 -11.69 8.16
CA TYR A 129 2.72 -11.41 7.12
C TYR A 129 2.85 -9.92 6.82
N LEU A 130 2.22 -9.07 7.64
CA LEU A 130 2.21 -7.63 7.47
C LEU A 130 2.95 -6.95 8.62
N ASP A 131 3.96 -6.16 8.31
CA ASP A 131 4.58 -5.27 9.26
C ASP A 131 4.29 -3.80 8.96
N MET A 132 4.05 -3.02 10.00
CA MET A 132 3.80 -1.60 9.91
C MET A 132 5.11 -0.82 9.77
N GLN A 133 5.18 0.04 8.74
CA GLN A 133 6.37 0.84 8.42
C GLN A 133 6.05 2.34 8.34
N GLY A 134 5.22 2.85 9.21
CA GLY A 134 4.70 4.22 9.22
C GLY A 134 3.23 4.26 8.84
N LEU A 135 2.88 4.80 7.68
CA LEU A 135 1.49 4.86 7.20
C LEU A 135 1.10 3.70 6.26
N THR A 136 1.91 2.67 6.22
CA THR A 136 1.67 1.48 5.40
C THR A 136 2.06 0.21 6.14
N PHE A 137 1.43 -0.90 5.75
CA PHE A 137 1.83 -2.25 6.10
C PHE A 137 2.48 -2.90 4.89
N GLN A 138 3.71 -3.38 5.01
CA GLN A 138 4.37 -4.13 3.95
C GLN A 138 4.01 -5.61 4.05
N LEU A 139 3.65 -6.23 2.91
CA LEU A 139 3.50 -7.68 2.82
C LEU A 139 4.88 -8.34 2.73
N LYS A 140 5.18 -9.19 3.69
CA LYS A 140 6.41 -9.99 3.74
C LYS A 140 6.15 -11.41 3.23
N SER A 141 7.18 -12.01 2.70
CA SER A 141 7.21 -13.40 2.22
C SER A 141 7.39 -14.43 3.36
N HIS A 142 7.49 -14.00 4.59
CA HIS A 142 7.60 -14.79 5.82
C HIS A 142 6.78 -14.14 6.94
N LYS A 143 6.49 -14.89 8.00
CA LYS A 143 5.84 -14.33 9.19
C LYS A 143 6.74 -13.27 9.82
N THR A 144 6.14 -12.19 10.28
CA THR A 144 6.84 -11.02 10.82
C THR A 144 6.15 -10.50 12.07
N GLU A 145 6.89 -9.71 12.86
CA GLU A 145 6.30 -8.91 13.93
C GLU A 145 5.36 -7.84 13.32
N PRO A 146 4.32 -7.42 14.07
CA PRO A 146 3.34 -6.46 13.57
C PRO A 146 3.91 -5.08 13.20
N VAL A 147 5.07 -4.74 13.74
CA VAL A 147 5.74 -3.44 13.57
C VAL A 147 7.19 -3.66 13.21
N ASP A 148 7.64 -3.09 12.11
CA ASP A 148 9.05 -2.93 11.80
C ASP A 148 9.55 -1.66 12.49
N GLN A 149 10.14 -1.82 13.69
CA GLN A 149 10.56 -0.70 14.55
C GLN A 149 11.55 0.21 13.84
N ASP A 150 12.54 -0.36 13.15
CA ASP A 150 13.59 0.40 12.47
C ASP A 150 13.00 1.26 11.35
N MET A 151 12.13 0.67 10.53
CA MET A 151 11.47 1.39 9.45
C MET A 151 10.46 2.41 9.97
N MET A 152 9.71 2.07 11.02
CA MET A 152 8.81 3.00 11.70
C MET A 152 9.58 4.20 12.25
N TYR A 153 10.69 3.96 12.97
CA TYR A 153 11.52 5.02 13.50
C TYR A 153 12.08 5.91 12.40
N LYS A 154 12.68 5.33 11.36
CA LYS A 154 13.21 6.08 10.22
C LYS A 154 12.12 6.92 9.55
N ASN A 155 10.94 6.34 9.29
CA ASN A 155 9.86 7.05 8.61
C ASN A 155 9.24 8.17 9.45
N LEU A 156 9.08 7.96 10.77
CA LEU A 156 8.38 8.91 11.63
C LEU A 156 9.31 9.96 12.23
N MET A 157 10.58 9.62 12.50
CA MET A 157 11.50 10.47 13.25
C MET A 157 12.49 11.25 12.37
N THR A 158 12.66 10.86 11.11
CA THR A 158 13.47 11.65 10.19
C THR A 158 12.77 12.97 9.88
N LYS A 159 13.42 14.07 10.24
CA LYS A 159 12.93 15.42 9.93
C LYS A 159 13.32 15.79 8.51
N ILE A 160 12.34 16.16 7.71
CA ILE A 160 12.55 16.74 6.39
C ILE A 160 12.36 18.24 6.53
N GLY A 161 13.41 19.01 6.30
CA GLY A 161 13.37 20.49 6.35
C GLY A 161 12.64 21.07 5.14
N PRO A 162 12.17 22.33 5.22
CA PRO A 162 11.54 23.01 4.09
C PRO A 162 12.46 23.16 2.88
N ASP A 163 13.79 23.20 3.11
CA ASP A 163 14.80 23.36 2.07
C ASP A 163 15.26 22.01 1.47
N ASP A 164 14.93 20.89 2.13
CA ASP A 164 15.27 19.55 1.64
C ASP A 164 14.39 19.10 0.46
N TRP A 165 13.46 19.93 0.06
CA TRP A 165 12.67 19.74 -1.15
C TRP A 165 13.52 19.63 -2.43
N SER A 166 14.74 20.16 -2.39
CA SER A 166 15.67 20.13 -3.52
C SER A 166 16.22 18.74 -3.84
N THR A 167 16.16 17.80 -2.91
CA THR A 167 16.74 16.46 -3.06
C THR A 167 15.80 15.41 -3.69
N GLY A 168 14.53 15.77 -3.91
CA GLY A 168 13.56 14.86 -4.51
C GLY A 168 12.30 15.52 -5.06
N PHE A 169 12.09 16.79 -4.75
CA PHE A 169 10.99 17.61 -5.24
C PHE A 169 11.52 18.84 -5.93
N THR A 170 11.47 18.89 -7.23
CA THR A 170 11.54 20.15 -7.95
C THR A 170 10.13 20.71 -8.02
N MET A 171 9.85 21.80 -7.32
CA MET A 171 8.59 22.53 -7.47
C MET A 171 8.45 23.02 -8.90
N VAL A 172 7.29 22.77 -9.51
CA VAL A 172 6.97 23.36 -10.81
C VAL A 172 6.82 24.85 -10.62
N ASP A 173 7.59 25.61 -11.33
CA ASP A 173 7.21 26.98 -11.64
C ASP A 173 6.11 26.92 -12.72
N PHE A 174 4.87 27.12 -12.32
CA PHE A 174 3.71 27.14 -13.24
C PHE A 174 3.79 28.27 -14.28
N ASN A 175 4.75 29.18 -14.16
CA ASN A 175 4.99 30.25 -15.11
C ASN A 175 6.05 29.88 -16.17
N SER A 176 6.69 28.72 -16.06
CA SER A 176 7.66 28.24 -17.04
C SER A 176 7.09 27.03 -17.77
N PRO A 177 6.85 27.11 -19.10
CA PRO A 177 6.29 26.01 -19.87
C PRO A 177 7.27 24.88 -20.20
N ASP A 178 8.51 24.92 -19.70
CA ASP A 178 9.53 23.93 -20.02
C ASP A 178 9.43 22.66 -19.16
N GLU A 179 9.09 21.62 -19.84
CA GLU A 179 8.77 20.24 -19.45
C GLU A 179 9.75 19.46 -18.57
N LYS A 180 10.85 20.04 -18.11
CA LYS A 180 11.95 19.26 -17.49
C LYS A 180 11.84 19.04 -16.00
N ILE A 181 10.72 19.33 -15.39
CA ILE A 181 10.62 19.58 -13.96
C ILE A 181 10.45 18.30 -13.12
N TYR A 182 10.10 17.16 -13.71
CA TYR A 182 9.73 15.96 -12.94
C TYR A 182 10.55 14.70 -13.20
N THR A 183 11.68 14.80 -13.84
CA THR A 183 12.46 13.63 -14.25
C THR A 183 13.32 13.00 -13.16
N ASN A 184 13.42 13.62 -11.98
CA ASN A 184 14.39 13.23 -10.95
C ASN A 184 13.79 12.70 -9.65
N TRP A 185 12.60 12.09 -9.67
CA TRP A 185 12.18 11.30 -8.52
C TRP A 185 13.11 10.11 -8.37
N SER A 186 13.90 10.12 -7.31
CA SER A 186 14.66 8.96 -6.90
C SER A 186 13.70 7.82 -6.62
N ARG A 187 13.91 6.65 -7.25
CA ARG A 187 13.26 5.40 -6.88
C ARG A 187 13.81 4.84 -5.56
N GLU A 188 14.87 5.45 -5.06
CA GLU A 188 15.45 5.07 -3.79
C GLU A 188 14.53 5.45 -2.64
N TYR A 189 14.52 4.59 -1.63
CA TYR A 189 13.78 4.85 -0.41
C TYR A 189 14.35 6.09 0.29
N GLN A 190 13.47 7.04 0.59
CA GLN A 190 13.78 8.21 1.40
C GLN A 190 12.88 8.20 2.63
N PRO A 191 13.46 8.16 3.85
CA PRO A 191 12.69 8.19 5.07
C PRO A 191 12.13 9.57 5.36
N GLY A 192 11.08 9.61 6.18
CA GLY A 192 10.48 10.83 6.68
C GLY A 192 9.17 11.22 6.01
N TYR A 193 8.43 12.08 6.70
CA TYR A 193 7.19 12.68 6.23
C TYR A 193 7.30 14.20 6.23
N MET A 194 6.77 14.81 5.18
CA MET A 194 6.71 16.27 5.09
C MET A 194 5.43 16.79 5.75
N PHE A 195 5.58 17.43 6.89
CA PHE A 195 4.49 18.04 7.64
C PHE A 195 4.31 19.51 7.27
N ARG A 196 4.03 19.76 5.99
CA ARG A 196 3.89 21.13 5.49
C ARG A 196 2.69 21.83 6.12
N ASN A 197 2.94 22.97 6.75
CA ASN A 197 1.94 23.87 7.31
C ASN A 197 1.07 23.30 8.45
N LEU A 198 1.32 22.11 8.99
CA LEU A 198 0.49 21.54 10.07
C LEU A 198 0.53 22.34 11.38
N GLY A 199 1.59 23.12 11.63
CA GLY A 199 1.70 24.02 12.77
C GLY A 199 1.30 25.48 12.47
N ASN A 200 0.67 25.75 11.34
CA ASN A 200 0.28 27.11 10.96
C ASN A 200 -1.21 27.34 11.29
N ASP A 201 -1.47 28.10 12.35
CA ASP A 201 -2.83 28.43 12.85
C ASP A 201 -3.70 29.19 11.84
N LYS A 202 -3.08 29.77 10.79
CA LYS A 202 -3.80 30.51 9.75
C LYS A 202 -4.39 29.59 8.66
N ILE A 203 -4.05 28.30 8.69
CA ILE A 203 -4.53 27.34 7.69
C ILE A 203 -5.69 26.55 8.26
N TYR A 204 -6.83 26.64 7.58
CA TYR A 204 -7.99 25.82 7.90
C TYR A 204 -7.87 24.42 7.32
N TYR A 205 -8.03 23.41 8.16
CA TYR A 205 -8.18 22.02 7.79
C TYR A 205 -9.61 21.56 8.03
N ASN A 206 -10.25 21.01 7.01
CA ASN A 206 -11.57 20.43 7.17
C ASN A 206 -11.51 19.12 7.99
N ASP A 207 -12.67 18.68 8.49
CA ASP A 207 -12.77 17.49 9.33
C ASP A 207 -12.20 16.21 8.71
N GLN A 208 -12.29 16.08 7.39
CA GLN A 208 -11.74 14.91 6.69
C GLN A 208 -10.22 14.90 6.75
N VAL A 209 -9.59 16.05 6.53
CA VAL A 209 -8.13 16.19 6.65
C VAL A 209 -7.69 15.92 8.09
N ILE A 210 -8.39 16.50 9.08
CA ILE A 210 -8.11 16.27 10.51
C ILE A 210 -8.18 14.77 10.83
N ARG A 211 -9.21 14.07 10.36
CA ARG A 211 -9.33 12.60 10.55
C ARG A 211 -8.18 11.84 9.90
N LEU A 212 -7.74 12.23 8.71
CA LEU A 212 -6.59 11.58 8.05
C LEU A 212 -5.29 11.80 8.82
N LEU A 213 -5.12 12.98 9.44
CA LEU A 213 -3.95 13.28 10.29
C LEU A 213 -3.88 12.41 11.55
N GLN A 214 -5.01 11.86 12.03
CA GLN A 214 -5.00 10.91 13.15
C GLN A 214 -4.20 9.63 12.83
N ASN A 215 -4.04 9.27 11.55
CA ASN A 215 -3.22 8.12 11.18
C ASN A 215 -1.75 8.32 11.56
N TYR A 216 -1.22 9.54 11.44
CA TYR A 216 0.13 9.86 11.92
C TYR A 216 0.23 9.69 13.43
N ARG A 217 -0.72 10.26 14.18
CA ARG A 217 -0.77 10.09 15.64
C ARG A 217 -0.81 8.62 16.03
N SER A 218 -1.63 7.82 15.37
CA SER A 218 -1.72 6.38 15.62
C SER A 218 -0.40 5.67 15.33
N ALA A 219 0.31 6.05 14.26
CA ALA A 219 1.62 5.49 13.95
C ALA A 219 2.67 5.81 15.02
N TYR A 220 2.74 7.06 15.50
CA TYR A 220 3.64 7.44 16.59
C TYR A 220 3.32 6.69 17.89
N MET A 221 2.02 6.57 18.22
CA MET A 221 1.59 5.83 19.40
C MET A 221 1.97 4.34 19.31
N GLN A 222 1.79 3.74 18.12
CA GLN A 222 2.17 2.35 17.90
C GLN A 222 3.67 2.13 18.09
N LEU A 223 4.50 3.01 17.56
CA LEU A 223 5.95 2.95 17.76
C LEU A 223 6.32 3.09 19.24
N ALA A 224 5.73 4.05 19.95
CA ALA A 224 5.98 4.26 21.36
C ALA A 224 5.59 3.04 22.22
N VAL A 225 4.43 2.43 21.94
CA VAL A 225 3.98 1.21 22.62
C VAL A 225 4.94 0.05 22.37
N THR A 226 5.42 -0.11 21.15
CA THR A 226 6.37 -1.18 20.81
C THR A 226 7.67 -1.03 21.59
N TYR A 227 8.26 0.17 21.64
CA TYR A 227 9.46 0.42 22.46
C TYR A 227 9.22 0.22 23.96
N TYR A 228 8.06 0.61 24.46
CA TYR A 228 7.71 0.40 25.87
C TYR A 228 7.62 -1.08 26.21
N MET A 229 7.03 -1.88 25.33
CA MET A 229 6.93 -3.33 25.51
C MET A 229 8.30 -4.01 25.53
N ASP A 230 9.20 -3.62 24.63
CA ASP A 230 10.56 -4.16 24.57
C ASP A 230 11.40 -3.78 25.80
N TYR A 231 11.17 -2.58 26.35
CA TYR A 231 11.84 -2.13 27.57
C TYR A 231 11.41 -2.94 28.82
N GLN A 232 10.24 -3.56 28.79
CA GLN A 232 9.70 -4.34 29.91
C GLN A 232 10.14 -5.82 29.91
N GLN A 233 10.75 -6.30 28.83
CA GLN A 233 11.29 -7.66 28.69
C GLN A 233 12.76 -7.73 29.10
#